data_ffbff894365340200ca54b2ec233ae76
#
_entry.id   ffbff894365340200ca54b2ec233ae76
#
_cell.length_a   1.000
_cell.length_b   1.000
_cell.length_c   1.000
_cell.angle_alpha   90.00
_cell.angle_beta   90.00
_cell.angle_gamma   90.00
#
_symmetry.space_group_name_H-M   'P 1'
#
loop_
_entity.id
_entity.type
_entity.pdbx_description
1 polymer ?
#
loop_
_entity_poly.entity_id
_entity_poly.type
_entity_poly.pdbx_seq_one_letter_code
_entity_poly.pdbx_strand_id
1 'polypeptide(L)'
;MAIDVKTDRAAWAAALERATKAATEALAIQVKNDSLDYVPDDGEHILRDSCQIEDTEDGKDLVWRGVYAGYQWFGARADGSHQVKHYTTPGTGSEWVDKAKDVHGEEWQKVAQNAFTEGLT
;
A
#
# COMPACT_ATOMS: atom_id res chain seq x y z
N MET A 1 -14.09 -26.59 35.64
CA MET A 1 -14.26 -25.17 35.28
C MET A 1 -14.79 -25.08 33.85
N ALA A 2 -15.88 -24.39 33.67
CA ALA A 2 -16.44 -24.19 32.34
C ALA A 2 -16.02 -22.81 31.83
N ILE A 3 -15.64 -22.75 30.58
CA ILE A 3 -15.34 -21.49 29.90
C ILE A 3 -16.46 -21.24 28.89
N ASP A 4 -17.19 -20.15 29.10
CA ASP A 4 -18.29 -19.77 28.24
C ASP A 4 -17.78 -18.79 27.16
N VAL A 5 -17.54 -19.32 25.97
CA VAL A 5 -17.09 -18.49 24.84
C VAL A 5 -18.23 -17.82 24.06
N LYS A 6 -19.48 -18.04 24.50
CA LYS A 6 -20.65 -17.48 23.81
C LYS A 6 -20.92 -16.04 24.17
N THR A 7 -20.48 -15.61 25.33
CA THR A 7 -20.89 -14.34 25.94
C THR A 7 -20.18 -13.12 25.33
N ASP A 8 -19.10 -13.31 24.57
CA ASP A 8 -18.26 -12.21 24.13
C ASP A 8 -18.19 -12.03 22.61
N ARG A 9 -19.23 -12.45 21.88
CA ARG A 9 -19.24 -12.27 20.41
C ARG A 9 -19.06 -10.81 20.01
N ALA A 10 -19.75 -9.89 20.67
CA ALA A 10 -19.64 -8.48 20.37
C ALA A 10 -18.24 -7.94 20.68
N ALA A 11 -17.65 -8.37 21.78
CA ALA A 11 -16.28 -8.00 22.15
C ALA A 11 -15.26 -8.55 21.15
N TRP A 12 -15.43 -9.80 20.73
CA TRP A 12 -14.58 -10.40 19.71
C TRP A 12 -14.69 -9.67 18.37
N ALA A 13 -15.91 -9.37 17.92
CA ALA A 13 -16.14 -8.66 16.68
C ALA A 13 -15.49 -7.28 16.72
N ALA A 14 -15.63 -6.56 17.84
CA ALA A 14 -15.01 -5.25 18.01
C ALA A 14 -13.48 -5.33 18.03
N ALA A 15 -12.93 -6.36 18.67
CA ALA A 15 -11.48 -6.58 18.72
C ALA A 15 -10.92 -6.89 17.33
N LEU A 16 -11.59 -7.74 16.56
CA LEU A 16 -11.19 -8.09 15.19
C LEU A 16 -11.27 -6.88 14.27
N GLU A 17 -12.31 -6.09 14.38
CA GLU A 17 -12.45 -4.86 13.59
C GLU A 17 -11.32 -3.88 13.89
N ARG A 18 -11.03 -3.67 15.17
CA ARG A 18 -9.94 -2.80 15.61
C ARG A 18 -8.58 -3.30 15.11
N ALA A 19 -8.34 -4.61 15.21
CA ALA A 19 -7.11 -5.23 14.75
C ALA A 19 -6.95 -5.14 13.23
N THR A 20 -8.04 -5.35 12.49
CA THR A 20 -8.04 -5.24 11.03
C THR A 20 -7.74 -3.81 10.59
N LYS A 21 -8.34 -2.82 11.23
CA LYS A 21 -8.04 -1.41 10.96
C LYS A 21 -6.58 -1.08 11.22
N ALA A 22 -6.05 -1.51 12.35
CA ALA A 22 -4.65 -1.28 12.71
C ALA A 22 -3.71 -1.91 11.70
N ALA A 23 -3.97 -3.15 11.27
CA ALA A 23 -3.16 -3.84 10.28
C ALA A 23 -3.21 -3.14 8.92
N THR A 24 -4.39 -2.76 8.47
CA THR A 24 -4.59 -2.09 7.17
C THR A 24 -3.88 -0.74 7.14
N GLU A 25 -4.01 0.04 8.19
CA GLU A 25 -3.37 1.35 8.29
C GLU A 25 -1.84 1.24 8.30
N ALA A 26 -1.29 0.35 9.13
CA ALA A 26 0.15 0.14 9.21
C ALA A 26 0.70 -0.37 7.87
N LEU A 27 -0.01 -1.28 7.23
CA LEU A 27 0.39 -1.83 5.93
C LEU A 27 0.37 -0.75 4.85
N ALA A 28 -0.67 0.08 4.79
CA ALA A 28 -0.77 1.14 3.79
C ALA A 28 0.39 2.12 3.90
N ILE A 29 0.77 2.52 5.12
CA ILE A 29 1.89 3.41 5.36
C ILE A 29 3.20 2.76 4.90
N GLN A 30 3.41 1.50 5.24
CA GLN A 30 4.63 0.79 4.88
C GLN A 30 4.74 0.61 3.36
N VAL A 31 3.67 0.18 2.70
CA VAL A 31 3.65 0.00 1.25
C VAL A 31 3.93 1.33 0.54
N LYS A 32 3.31 2.42 1.00
CA LYS A 32 3.57 3.75 0.45
C LYS A 32 5.06 4.10 0.56
N ASN A 33 5.63 3.98 1.75
CA ASN A 33 7.02 4.36 2.00
C ASN A 33 8.00 3.52 1.18
N ASP A 34 7.79 2.21 1.13
CA ASP A 34 8.67 1.32 0.39
C ASP A 34 8.54 1.48 -1.12
N SER A 35 7.36 1.88 -1.60
CA SER A 35 7.11 2.09 -3.03
C SER A 35 7.75 3.37 -3.55
N LEU A 36 8.00 4.37 -2.70
CA LEU A 36 8.54 5.67 -3.12
C LEU A 36 9.84 5.54 -3.89
N ASP A 37 10.70 4.60 -3.50
CA ASP A 37 12.00 4.41 -4.16
C ASP A 37 11.87 3.91 -5.60
N TYR A 38 10.71 3.37 -5.97
CA TYR A 38 10.46 2.80 -7.29
C TYR A 38 9.59 3.69 -8.17
N VAL A 39 9.02 4.76 -7.61
CA VAL A 39 8.20 5.72 -8.35
C VAL A 39 9.10 6.55 -9.27
N PRO A 40 8.79 6.63 -10.58
CA PRO A 40 9.56 7.47 -11.50
C PRO A 40 9.66 8.91 -11.01
N ASP A 41 10.86 9.46 -11.16
CA ASP A 41 11.17 10.78 -10.62
C ASP A 41 12.12 11.51 -11.56
N ASP A 42 11.77 12.74 -11.88
CA ASP A 42 12.57 13.63 -12.73
C ASP A 42 13.40 14.65 -11.95
N GLY A 43 13.45 14.49 -10.62
CA GLY A 43 14.11 15.40 -9.71
C GLY A 43 13.19 16.41 -9.05
N GLU A 44 11.97 16.58 -9.54
CA GLU A 44 10.98 17.47 -8.93
C GLU A 44 10.06 16.77 -7.93
N HIS A 45 10.06 15.45 -7.91
CA HIS A 45 9.30 14.60 -6.99
C HIS A 45 7.78 14.75 -7.07
N ILE A 46 7.25 15.31 -8.17
CA ILE A 46 5.82 15.59 -8.31
C ILE A 46 5.00 14.31 -8.22
N LEU A 47 5.35 13.29 -9.00
CA LEU A 47 4.63 12.03 -8.97
C LEU A 47 4.83 11.31 -7.64
N ARG A 48 6.06 11.23 -7.17
CA ARG A 48 6.41 10.58 -5.89
C ARG A 48 5.61 11.18 -4.73
N ASP A 49 5.55 12.50 -4.67
CA ASP A 49 4.88 13.22 -3.58
C ASP A 49 3.37 13.25 -3.73
N SER A 50 2.82 12.83 -4.87
CA SER A 50 1.39 12.86 -5.12
C SER A 50 0.61 11.73 -4.45
N CYS A 51 1.30 10.75 -3.86
CA CYS A 51 0.64 9.61 -3.23
C CYS A 51 -0.14 10.02 -1.98
N GLN A 52 -1.41 9.64 -1.95
CA GLN A 52 -2.28 9.83 -0.80
C GLN A 52 -2.86 8.50 -0.38
N ILE A 53 -3.00 8.30 0.92
CA ILE A 53 -3.69 7.15 1.48
C ILE A 53 -5.14 7.57 1.71
N GLU A 54 -6.06 6.89 1.04
CA GLU A 54 -7.48 7.18 1.13
C GLU A 54 -8.24 6.03 1.79
N ASP A 55 -9.19 6.38 2.65
CA ASP A 55 -10.05 5.38 3.29
C ASP A 55 -11.06 4.84 2.29
N THR A 56 -11.26 3.54 2.31
CA THR A 56 -12.32 2.86 1.55
C THR A 56 -13.22 2.12 2.53
N GLU A 57 -14.34 1.59 2.04
CA GLU A 57 -15.25 0.81 2.86
C GLU A 57 -14.55 -0.38 3.52
N ASP A 58 -13.69 -1.06 2.78
CA ASP A 58 -13.05 -2.30 3.22
C ASP A 58 -11.57 -2.16 3.56
N GLY A 59 -11.00 -0.96 3.46
CA GLY A 59 -9.56 -0.80 3.70
C GLY A 59 -9.03 0.56 3.33
N LYS A 60 -7.90 0.57 2.62
CA LYS A 60 -7.18 1.77 2.22
C LYS A 60 -6.76 1.65 0.76
N ASP A 61 -6.81 2.76 0.04
CA ASP A 61 -6.22 2.89 -1.29
C ASP A 61 -4.99 3.78 -1.24
N LEU A 62 -3.97 3.41 -1.99
CA LEU A 62 -2.84 4.29 -2.28
C LEU A 62 -3.07 4.92 -3.65
N VAL A 63 -3.17 6.23 -3.71
CA VAL A 63 -3.53 6.94 -4.93
C VAL A 63 -2.44 7.94 -5.31
N TRP A 64 -1.84 7.75 -6.49
CA TRP A 64 -0.92 8.70 -7.08
C TRP A 64 -1.69 9.59 -8.06
N ARG A 65 -1.69 10.91 -7.83
CA ARG A 65 -2.53 11.88 -8.56
C ARG A 65 -1.77 12.77 -9.52
N GLY A 66 -0.55 12.40 -9.87
CA GLY A 66 0.19 13.15 -10.89
C GLY A 66 -0.52 13.10 -12.25
N VAL A 67 -0.39 14.15 -13.05
CA VAL A 67 -1.04 14.25 -14.36
C VAL A 67 -0.70 13.06 -15.26
N TYR A 68 0.53 12.58 -15.17
CA TYR A 68 1.01 11.46 -15.98
C TYR A 68 1.12 10.15 -15.20
N ALA A 69 0.46 10.04 -14.04
CA ALA A 69 0.58 8.86 -13.17
C ALA A 69 0.23 7.57 -13.90
N GLY A 70 -0.89 7.54 -14.61
CA GLY A 70 -1.31 6.36 -15.37
C GLY A 70 -0.33 6.00 -16.49
N TYR A 71 0.14 7.00 -17.22
CA TYR A 71 1.13 6.81 -18.28
C TYR A 71 2.43 6.21 -17.73
N GLN A 72 2.92 6.73 -16.61
CA GLN A 72 4.14 6.24 -15.97
C GLN A 72 3.96 4.83 -15.39
N TRP A 73 2.80 4.57 -14.79
CA TRP A 73 2.51 3.24 -14.24
C TRP A 73 2.50 2.16 -15.31
N PHE A 74 1.77 2.41 -16.40
CA PHE A 74 1.67 1.43 -17.49
C PHE A 74 2.89 1.43 -18.41
N GLY A 75 3.72 2.46 -18.36
CA GLY A 75 4.87 2.59 -19.25
C GLY A 75 4.52 2.92 -20.68
N ALA A 76 3.25 3.23 -20.97
CA ALA A 76 2.76 3.56 -22.30
C ALA A 76 1.41 4.27 -22.21
N ARG A 77 0.98 4.91 -23.30
CA ARG A 77 -0.38 5.45 -23.38
C ARG A 77 -1.42 4.32 -23.38
N ALA A 78 -2.65 4.67 -23.08
CA ALA A 78 -3.76 3.69 -22.98
C ALA A 78 -3.96 2.87 -24.26
N ASP A 79 -3.63 3.43 -25.44
CA ASP A 79 -3.71 2.73 -26.72
C ASP A 79 -2.47 1.88 -27.04
N GLY A 80 -1.52 1.77 -26.10
CA GLY A 80 -0.28 1.03 -26.27
C GLY A 80 0.83 1.77 -27.02
N SER A 81 0.56 3.00 -27.48
CA SER A 81 1.56 3.82 -28.18
C SER A 81 2.42 4.61 -27.20
N HIS A 82 3.49 5.21 -27.72
CA HIS A 82 4.37 6.10 -26.96
C HIS A 82 4.91 5.45 -25.67
N GLN A 83 5.52 4.28 -25.82
CA GLN A 83 6.11 3.56 -24.69
C GLN A 83 7.27 4.36 -24.09
N VAL A 84 7.35 4.33 -22.75
CA VAL A 84 8.49 4.91 -22.03
C VAL A 84 9.72 4.04 -22.28
N LYS A 85 10.76 4.63 -22.87
CA LYS A 85 11.99 3.89 -23.24
C LYS A 85 12.96 3.75 -22.06
N HIS A 86 13.00 4.75 -21.19
CA HIS A 86 13.81 4.71 -19.98
C HIS A 86 13.25 5.68 -18.95
N TYR A 87 13.61 5.45 -17.71
CA TYR A 87 13.24 6.31 -16.59
C TYR A 87 14.48 7.04 -16.10
N THR A 88 14.34 8.33 -15.79
CA THR A 88 15.46 9.20 -15.47
C THR A 88 16.24 8.73 -14.24
N THR A 89 15.53 8.29 -13.20
CA THR A 89 16.17 7.84 -11.96
C THR A 89 16.37 6.33 -12.00
N PRO A 90 17.60 5.83 -11.80
CA PRO A 90 17.85 4.39 -11.77
C PRO A 90 17.02 3.67 -10.70
N GLY A 91 16.55 2.47 -11.03
CA GLY A 91 15.74 1.65 -10.14
C GLY A 91 14.26 1.96 -10.15
N THR A 92 13.85 3.06 -10.76
CA THR A 92 12.44 3.42 -10.89
C THR A 92 11.86 2.86 -12.20
N GLY A 93 10.55 2.84 -12.29
CA GLY A 93 9.89 2.36 -13.51
C GLY A 93 8.40 2.16 -13.34
N SER A 94 7.79 1.52 -14.36
CA SER A 94 6.38 1.15 -14.33
C SER A 94 6.06 0.18 -13.20
N GLU A 95 4.79 0.12 -12.80
CA GLU A 95 4.31 -0.83 -11.79
C GLU A 95 5.14 -0.81 -10.51
N TRP A 96 5.40 0.40 -9.99
CA TRP A 96 6.34 0.60 -8.88
C TRP A 96 5.94 -0.11 -7.58
N VAL A 97 4.64 -0.25 -7.30
CA VAL A 97 4.20 -1.01 -6.12
C VAL A 97 4.52 -2.48 -6.27
N ASP A 98 4.38 -3.04 -7.46
CA ASP A 98 4.70 -4.45 -7.73
C ASP A 98 6.21 -4.69 -7.58
N LYS A 99 7.03 -3.74 -8.02
CA LYS A 99 8.48 -3.82 -7.82
C LYS A 99 8.85 -3.79 -6.34
N ALA A 100 8.23 -2.90 -5.58
CA ALA A 100 8.43 -2.82 -4.14
C ALA A 100 8.00 -4.10 -3.44
N LYS A 101 6.88 -4.68 -3.87
CA LYS A 101 6.37 -5.95 -3.33
C LYS A 101 7.35 -7.10 -3.53
N ASP A 102 8.02 -7.16 -4.67
CA ASP A 102 9.00 -8.22 -4.94
C ASP A 102 10.16 -8.17 -3.94
N VAL A 103 10.53 -6.98 -3.47
CA VAL A 103 11.63 -6.79 -2.53
C VAL A 103 11.15 -6.83 -1.08
N HIS A 104 10.02 -6.20 -0.78
CA HIS A 104 9.56 -5.94 0.59
C HIS A 104 8.33 -6.75 1.02
N GLY A 105 7.80 -7.62 0.16
CA GLY A 105 6.53 -8.31 0.43
C GLY A 105 6.51 -9.10 1.73
N GLU A 106 7.62 -9.75 2.09
CA GLU A 106 7.70 -10.50 3.35
C GLU A 106 7.67 -9.57 4.56
N GLU A 107 8.33 -8.44 4.48
CA GLU A 107 8.28 -7.41 5.53
C GLU A 107 6.86 -6.86 5.68
N TRP A 108 6.15 -6.67 4.57
CA TRP A 108 4.77 -6.17 4.59
C TRP A 108 3.85 -7.12 5.35
N GLN A 109 4.02 -8.43 5.14
CA GLN A 109 3.25 -9.42 5.88
C GLN A 109 3.51 -9.33 7.38
N LYS A 110 4.77 -9.16 7.77
CA LYS A 110 5.16 -9.02 9.17
C LYS A 110 4.58 -7.74 9.80
N VAL A 111 4.65 -6.64 9.07
CA VAL A 111 4.09 -5.35 9.55
C VAL A 111 2.59 -5.49 9.80
N ALA A 112 1.86 -6.06 8.84
CA ALA A 112 0.42 -6.27 8.98
C ALA A 112 0.10 -7.20 10.14
N GLN A 113 0.83 -8.31 10.26
CA GLN A 113 0.61 -9.28 11.34
C GLN A 113 0.89 -8.70 12.72
N ASN A 114 1.98 -7.97 12.86
CA ASN A 114 2.35 -7.35 14.13
C ASN A 114 1.31 -6.30 14.54
N ALA A 115 0.88 -5.46 13.61
CA ALA A 115 -0.13 -4.45 13.88
C ALA A 115 -1.49 -5.08 14.23
N PHE A 116 -1.85 -6.16 13.56
CA PHE A 116 -3.06 -6.92 13.87
C PHE A 116 -3.00 -7.48 15.29
N THR A 117 -1.90 -8.13 15.65
CA THR A 117 -1.71 -8.71 16.98
C THR A 117 -1.79 -7.64 18.07
N GLU A 118 -1.13 -6.50 17.88
CA GLU A 118 -1.20 -5.38 18.81
C GLU A 118 -2.62 -4.81 18.92
N GLY A 119 -3.32 -4.75 17.80
CA GLY A 119 -4.69 -4.25 17.78
C GLY A 119 -5.71 -5.13 18.50
N LEU A 120 -5.37 -6.39 18.74
CA LEU A 120 -6.22 -7.31 19.51
C LEU A 120 -6.20 -7.04 21.01
N THR A 121 -5.18 -6.40 21.51
CA THR A 121 -5.02 -6.18 22.96
C THR A 121 -5.74 -4.93 23.50
#